data_e7c5e765556b45eee32f97f892968dcc
#
_entry.id   e7c5e765556b45eee32f97f892968dcc
#
_cell.length_a   1.000
_cell.length_b   1.000
_cell.length_c   1.000
_cell.angle_alpha   90.00
_cell.angle_beta   90.00
_cell.angle_gamma   90.00
#
_symmetry.space_group_name_H-M   'P 1'
#
loop_
_entity.id
_entity.type
_entity.pdbx_description
1 polymer ?
#
loop_
_entity_poly.entity_id
_entity_poly.type
_entity_poly.pdbx_seq_one_letter_code
_entity_poly.pdbx_strand_id
1 'polypeptide(L)'
;MEAGGMAQRSKHEYLRVMWERYQRAGRGQRSALLDEVMRVCGYHRKYAIGLLGRAGPPQPAIRQVARRRPTYSEDVIRLLAQVWEASGYLYAQRLTAALPTWLPWLRRHARLTPTLEAQLVQISPRQIDRRLQARKHRIKRRLYGTTRPGSLLKHQISIKTDHWDVTTPGYLEIDLVSHSGASASGEFLHTLDCVDIHTAWVERQAVLGKGQHGILQALTLIEGRLPFALRGLDSDNGSEFINAHLVAFCQRPGSHAIQFTRSRPYKKDDNAHIEQKNWTHVRKLVGWERYDTPAARAALTLLYADLRLFQKLFQPLMKLQGKERRGSRLIRRYDTPRTPFERVRACPEADSQKVAALARLLATTDPFVLSQRIDQQLEQLWALATRAPRTPREVAPRSPQPRARTPWRGWTFSPRAPRPSSASAWPIVKNPAHTVGSGATITRPAKGEAREKTAARGAGVSGKIFK
;
A
#
# COMPACT_ATOMS: atom_id res chain seq x y z
N MET A 1 34.65 5.19 29.10
CA MET A 1 33.87 4.08 29.73
C MET A 1 32.64 4.70 30.36
N GLU A 2 31.53 4.70 29.64
CA GLU A 2 30.24 5.14 30.19
C GLU A 2 29.74 4.14 31.19
N ALA A 3 29.60 4.57 32.42
CA ALA A 3 29.07 3.77 33.52
C ALA A 3 27.59 3.48 33.22
N GLY A 4 27.27 2.27 32.82
CA GLY A 4 25.91 1.77 32.64
C GLY A 4 25.12 1.97 33.93
N GLY A 5 24.18 2.94 33.91
CA GLY A 5 23.35 3.25 35.07
C GLY A 5 22.50 2.07 35.48
N MET A 6 22.51 1.72 36.77
CA MET A 6 21.69 0.67 37.36
C MET A 6 20.20 0.84 37.02
N ALA A 7 19.50 -0.24 36.59
CA ALA A 7 18.07 -0.21 36.29
C ALA A 7 17.25 0.26 37.51
N GLN A 8 16.15 0.99 37.28
CA GLN A 8 15.35 1.58 38.36
C GLN A 8 14.86 0.55 39.40
N ARG A 9 14.52 -0.66 38.94
CA ARG A 9 14.10 -1.75 39.83
C ARG A 9 15.22 -2.17 40.76
N SER A 10 16.44 -2.37 40.26
CA SER A 10 17.63 -2.71 41.04
C SER A 10 18.03 -1.61 42.01
N LYS A 11 17.85 -0.32 41.62
CA LYS A 11 18.03 0.82 42.52
C LYS A 11 17.09 0.77 43.72
N HIS A 12 15.83 0.40 43.54
CA HIS A 12 14.86 0.30 44.60
C HIS A 12 15.18 -0.84 45.59
N GLU A 13 15.55 -2.01 45.06
CA GLU A 13 15.96 -3.16 45.85
C GLU A 13 17.20 -2.82 46.68
N TYR A 14 18.21 -2.21 46.09
CA TYR A 14 19.40 -1.73 46.74
C TYR A 14 19.08 -0.69 47.84
N LEU A 15 18.26 0.30 47.56
CA LEU A 15 17.88 1.34 48.51
C LEU A 15 17.10 0.79 49.73
N ARG A 16 16.34 -0.28 49.55
CA ARG A 16 15.63 -0.95 50.64
C ARG A 16 16.62 -1.55 51.62
N VAL A 17 17.64 -2.25 51.13
CA VAL A 17 18.72 -2.85 51.97
C VAL A 17 19.52 -1.73 52.65
N MET A 18 19.86 -0.65 51.89
CA MET A 18 20.62 0.47 52.46
C MET A 18 19.82 1.26 53.50
N TRP A 19 18.50 1.33 53.39
CA TRP A 19 17.63 1.93 54.39
C TRP A 19 17.69 1.15 55.69
N GLU A 20 17.58 -0.16 55.68
CA GLU A 20 17.69 -1.03 56.90
C GLU A 20 19.04 -0.86 57.58
N ARG A 21 20.13 -0.84 56.82
CA ARG A 21 21.47 -0.59 57.32
C ARG A 21 21.62 0.80 57.94
N TYR A 22 21.05 1.82 57.29
CA TYR A 22 21.10 3.21 57.74
C TYR A 22 20.34 3.43 59.05
N GLN A 23 19.20 2.76 59.25
CA GLN A 23 18.41 2.86 60.47
C GLN A 23 19.17 2.29 61.68
N ARG A 24 19.95 1.21 61.52
CA ARG A 24 20.73 0.54 62.54
C ARG A 24 22.11 1.17 62.77
N ALA A 25 22.56 2.04 61.87
CA ALA A 25 23.91 2.59 61.90
C ALA A 25 24.09 3.74 62.92
N GLY A 26 25.24 3.78 63.57
CA GLY A 26 25.68 4.92 64.40
C GLY A 26 26.09 6.12 63.55
N ARG A 27 26.25 7.29 64.19
CA ARG A 27 26.45 8.59 63.51
C ARG A 27 27.60 8.59 62.50
N GLY A 28 28.73 7.97 62.78
CA GLY A 28 29.86 7.89 61.83
C GLY A 28 29.59 6.99 60.64
N GLN A 29 28.95 5.84 60.86
CA GLN A 29 28.63 4.86 59.82
C GLN A 29 27.56 5.38 58.84
N ARG A 30 26.65 6.24 59.30
CA ARG A 30 25.61 6.87 58.43
C ARG A 30 26.21 7.71 57.31
N SER A 31 27.33 8.41 57.57
CA SER A 31 28.01 9.21 56.55
C SER A 31 28.58 8.30 55.44
N ALA A 32 29.23 7.20 55.80
CA ALA A 32 29.78 6.23 54.84
C ALA A 32 28.70 5.57 53.98
N LEU A 33 27.54 5.23 54.58
CA LEU A 33 26.39 4.68 53.84
C LEU A 33 25.79 5.66 52.89
N LEU A 34 25.73 6.98 53.22
CA LEU A 34 25.30 8.02 52.33
C LEU A 34 26.24 8.17 51.14
N ASP A 35 27.54 8.13 51.36
CA ASP A 35 28.56 8.22 50.30
C ASP A 35 28.50 7.01 49.37
N GLU A 36 28.23 5.81 49.91
CA GLU A 36 27.98 4.60 49.11
C GLU A 36 26.74 4.77 48.21
N VAL A 37 25.61 5.23 48.74
CA VAL A 37 24.38 5.45 47.97
C VAL A 37 24.57 6.53 46.92
N MET A 38 25.33 7.60 47.21
CA MET A 38 25.63 8.65 46.23
C MET A 38 26.46 8.07 45.07
N ARG A 39 27.46 7.25 45.34
CA ARG A 39 28.34 6.65 44.33
C ARG A 39 27.60 5.62 43.46
N VAL A 40 26.78 4.77 44.06
CA VAL A 40 26.08 3.69 43.37
C VAL A 40 24.84 4.18 42.61
N CYS A 41 24.04 5.07 43.23
CA CYS A 41 22.78 5.53 42.64
C CYS A 41 22.90 6.84 41.86
N GLY A 42 24.04 7.58 42.01
CA GLY A 42 24.21 8.89 41.43
C GLY A 42 23.31 10.00 42.03
N TYR A 43 22.89 9.83 43.29
CA TYR A 43 22.03 10.80 43.96
C TYR A 43 22.82 11.89 44.69
N HIS A 44 22.23 13.10 44.73
CA HIS A 44 22.76 14.18 45.53
C HIS A 44 22.58 13.86 47.03
N ARG A 45 23.57 14.23 47.89
CA ARG A 45 23.61 13.92 49.32
C ARG A 45 22.33 14.29 50.07
N LYS A 46 21.81 15.47 49.82
CA LYS A 46 20.54 15.95 50.41
C LYS A 46 19.36 15.04 50.14
N TYR A 47 19.29 14.52 48.90
CA TYR A 47 18.25 13.58 48.47
C TYR A 47 18.43 12.21 49.12
N ALA A 48 19.65 11.70 49.19
CA ALA A 48 19.96 10.44 49.88
C ALA A 48 19.61 10.50 51.38
N ILE A 49 19.95 11.59 52.09
CA ILE A 49 19.54 11.83 53.48
C ILE A 49 18.01 11.78 53.62
N GLY A 50 17.29 12.53 52.79
CA GLY A 50 15.83 12.56 52.82
C GLY A 50 15.18 11.22 52.48
N LEU A 51 15.85 10.40 51.66
CA LEU A 51 15.37 9.07 51.26
C LEU A 51 15.55 8.02 52.33
N LEU A 52 16.76 7.97 52.95
CA LEU A 52 17.12 7.00 53.99
C LEU A 52 16.62 7.40 55.39
N GLY A 53 16.34 8.68 55.63
CA GLY A 53 15.82 9.19 56.91
C GLY A 53 14.31 9.06 57.09
N ARG A 54 13.58 8.47 56.11
CA ARG A 54 12.12 8.26 56.19
C ARG A 54 11.78 7.20 57.24
N ALA A 55 10.56 7.26 57.80
CA ALA A 55 10.05 6.27 58.75
C ALA A 55 9.84 4.86 58.15
N GLY A 56 9.92 4.71 56.84
CA GLY A 56 9.79 3.43 56.15
C GLY A 56 10.70 3.31 54.94
N PRO A 57 10.95 2.08 54.45
CA PRO A 57 11.79 1.86 53.28
C PRO A 57 11.29 2.58 52.04
N PRO A 58 12.21 3.05 51.18
CA PRO A 58 11.82 3.71 49.96
C PRO A 58 10.95 2.80 49.10
N GLN A 59 9.69 3.19 48.92
CA GLN A 59 8.78 2.48 48.00
C GLN A 59 8.90 3.08 46.61
N PRO A 60 8.79 2.25 45.53
CA PRO A 60 8.69 2.80 44.23
C PRO A 60 7.50 3.77 44.17
N ALA A 61 7.75 5.00 43.81
CA ALA A 61 6.65 5.96 43.60
C ALA A 61 5.74 5.37 42.51
N ILE A 62 4.62 4.79 42.91
CA ILE A 62 3.52 4.48 42.03
C ILE A 62 3.01 5.85 41.55
N ARG A 63 3.61 6.34 40.48
CA ARG A 63 3.13 7.54 39.81
C ARG A 63 1.73 7.16 39.30
N GLN A 64 0.71 7.45 40.09
CA GLN A 64 -0.65 7.47 39.62
C GLN A 64 -0.70 8.57 38.55
N VAL A 65 -0.36 8.18 37.32
CA VAL A 65 -0.61 9.01 36.16
C VAL A 65 -2.13 9.10 36.10
N ALA A 66 -2.66 10.24 36.55
CA ALA A 66 -4.08 10.53 36.38
C ALA A 66 -4.39 10.25 34.91
N ARG A 67 -5.11 9.17 34.65
CA ARG A 67 -5.50 8.81 33.27
C ARG A 67 -6.38 9.96 32.79
N ARG A 68 -5.83 10.78 31.88
CA ARG A 68 -6.65 11.79 31.21
C ARG A 68 -7.87 11.08 30.64
N ARG A 69 -9.05 11.65 30.90
CA ARG A 69 -10.31 11.13 30.31
C ARG A 69 -10.11 10.96 28.80
N PRO A 70 -10.55 9.85 28.20
CA PRO A 70 -10.41 9.66 26.78
C PRO A 70 -11.15 10.78 26.04
N THR A 71 -10.46 11.46 25.14
CA THR A 71 -11.01 12.59 24.35
C THR A 71 -12.18 12.15 23.47
N TYR A 72 -12.23 10.89 23.08
CA TYR A 72 -13.26 10.29 22.22
C TYR A 72 -13.99 9.20 22.99
N SER A 73 -15.33 9.27 23.01
CA SER A 73 -16.19 8.27 23.65
C SER A 73 -16.17 6.94 22.86
N GLU A 74 -16.64 5.86 23.50
CA GLU A 74 -16.79 4.56 22.85
C GLU A 74 -17.80 4.63 21.68
N ASP A 75 -18.82 5.51 21.75
CA ASP A 75 -19.76 5.72 20.66
C ASP A 75 -19.07 6.29 19.41
N VAL A 76 -18.17 7.27 19.58
CA VAL A 76 -17.37 7.79 18.46
C VAL A 76 -16.55 6.68 17.82
N ILE A 77 -15.93 5.81 18.64
CA ILE A 77 -15.10 4.72 18.13
C ILE A 77 -15.94 3.65 17.44
N ARG A 78 -17.14 3.38 17.94
CA ARG A 78 -18.09 2.45 17.31
C ARG A 78 -18.55 2.97 15.95
N LEU A 79 -18.98 4.24 15.85
CA LEU A 79 -19.40 4.87 14.61
C LEU A 79 -18.25 4.96 13.59
N LEU A 80 -17.06 5.35 14.05
CA LEU A 80 -15.85 5.34 13.23
C LEU A 80 -15.54 3.96 12.67
N ALA A 81 -15.72 2.91 13.47
CA ALA A 81 -15.50 1.53 13.04
C ALA A 81 -16.51 1.09 11.98
N GLN A 82 -17.78 1.49 12.09
CA GLN A 82 -18.79 1.22 11.05
C GLN A 82 -18.40 1.82 9.70
N VAL A 83 -17.98 3.10 9.68
CA VAL A 83 -17.49 3.72 8.45
C VAL A 83 -16.22 3.04 7.94
N TRP A 84 -15.29 2.70 8.83
CA TRP A 84 -14.04 2.02 8.47
C TRP A 84 -14.26 0.65 7.84
N GLU A 85 -15.16 -0.15 8.38
CA GLU A 85 -15.54 -1.47 7.87
C GLU A 85 -16.25 -1.33 6.53
N ALA A 86 -17.30 -0.49 6.46
CA ALA A 86 -18.06 -0.26 5.24
C ALA A 86 -17.22 0.36 4.11
N SER A 87 -16.22 1.21 4.42
CA SER A 87 -15.33 1.81 3.42
C SER A 87 -14.26 0.86 2.86
N GLY A 88 -14.27 -0.43 3.25
CA GLY A 88 -13.27 -1.42 2.84
C GLY A 88 -11.94 -1.26 3.56
N TYR A 89 -11.96 -0.92 4.85
CA TYR A 89 -10.80 -0.86 5.74
C TYR A 89 -9.75 0.18 5.32
N LEU A 90 -10.17 1.38 4.99
CA LEU A 90 -9.28 2.47 4.59
C LEU A 90 -8.21 2.76 5.65
N TYR A 91 -6.98 3.12 5.20
CA TYR A 91 -5.96 3.66 6.09
C TYR A 91 -6.42 4.98 6.71
N ALA A 92 -5.90 5.30 7.89
CA ALA A 92 -6.37 6.42 8.69
C ALA A 92 -6.42 7.76 7.93
N GLN A 93 -5.39 8.12 7.14
CA GLN A 93 -5.38 9.35 6.35
C GLN A 93 -6.50 9.36 5.29
N ARG A 94 -6.73 8.22 4.62
CA ARG A 94 -7.79 8.08 3.63
C ARG A 94 -9.18 8.08 4.29
N LEU A 95 -9.29 7.43 5.46
CA LEU A 95 -10.55 7.42 6.24
C LEU A 95 -10.92 8.83 6.71
N THR A 96 -9.96 9.59 7.24
CA THR A 96 -10.20 10.98 7.63
C THR A 96 -10.76 11.81 6.47
N ALA A 97 -10.19 11.66 5.27
CA ALA A 97 -10.67 12.35 4.08
C ALA A 97 -12.04 11.85 3.58
N ALA A 98 -12.38 10.58 3.84
CA ALA A 98 -13.68 10.01 3.47
C ALA A 98 -14.83 10.47 4.41
N LEU A 99 -14.55 10.70 5.69
CA LEU A 99 -15.57 10.97 6.70
C LEU A 99 -16.58 12.05 6.27
N PRO A 100 -16.21 13.23 5.74
CA PRO A 100 -17.18 14.24 5.34
C PRO A 100 -18.22 13.74 4.31
N THR A 101 -17.80 12.89 3.39
CA THR A 101 -18.68 12.29 2.37
C THR A 101 -19.57 11.19 2.96
N TRP A 102 -19.10 10.46 3.97
CA TRP A 102 -19.81 9.34 4.59
C TRP A 102 -20.76 9.74 5.70
N LEU A 103 -20.52 10.86 6.40
CA LEU A 103 -21.32 11.32 7.56
C LEU A 103 -22.79 11.56 7.25
N PRO A 104 -23.20 12.20 6.11
CA PRO A 104 -24.62 12.37 5.79
C PRO A 104 -25.38 11.05 5.72
N TRP A 105 -24.69 9.99 5.24
CA TRP A 105 -25.25 8.65 5.16
C TRP A 105 -25.23 7.93 6.50
N LEU A 106 -24.18 8.10 7.30
CA LEU A 106 -24.10 7.54 8.65
C LEU A 106 -25.28 7.99 9.53
N ARG A 107 -25.78 9.22 9.36
CA ARG A 107 -26.98 9.72 10.06
C ARG A 107 -28.24 8.91 9.77
N ARG A 108 -28.31 8.23 8.61
CA ARG A 108 -29.43 7.35 8.24
C ARG A 108 -29.32 5.96 8.87
N HIS A 109 -28.11 5.54 9.17
CA HIS A 109 -27.82 4.19 9.69
C HIS A 109 -27.58 4.14 11.20
N ALA A 110 -27.31 5.28 11.83
CA ALA A 110 -27.01 5.36 13.25
C ALA A 110 -27.49 6.69 13.85
N ARG A 111 -27.78 6.66 15.15
CA ARG A 111 -28.08 7.88 15.91
C ARG A 111 -26.81 8.71 16.05
N LEU A 112 -26.69 9.78 15.29
CA LEU A 112 -25.56 10.69 15.25
C LEU A 112 -25.96 12.06 15.84
N THR A 113 -25.43 12.37 17.03
CA THR A 113 -25.61 13.70 17.63
C THR A 113 -24.61 14.69 17.05
N PRO A 114 -24.88 16.02 17.07
CA PRO A 114 -23.95 17.03 16.60
C PRO A 114 -22.55 16.93 17.24
N THR A 115 -22.52 16.60 18.54
CA THR A 115 -21.25 16.40 19.27
C THR A 115 -20.43 15.23 18.76
N LEU A 116 -21.09 14.07 18.50
CA LEU A 116 -20.43 12.89 17.95
C LEU A 116 -19.91 13.15 16.54
N GLU A 117 -20.69 13.87 15.74
CA GLU A 117 -20.29 14.23 14.39
C GLU A 117 -19.07 15.17 14.39
N ALA A 118 -19.08 16.21 15.20
CA ALA A 118 -17.94 17.11 15.36
C ALA A 118 -16.67 16.34 15.78
N GLN A 119 -16.80 15.39 16.68
CA GLN A 119 -15.67 14.53 17.09
C GLN A 119 -15.18 13.62 15.97
N LEU A 120 -16.07 13.08 15.13
CA LEU A 120 -15.70 12.27 13.97
C LEU A 120 -14.97 13.07 12.90
N VAL A 121 -15.36 14.32 12.66
CA VAL A 121 -14.68 15.21 11.71
C VAL A 121 -13.29 15.64 12.21
N GLN A 122 -13.17 15.88 13.52
CA GLN A 122 -11.94 16.40 14.13
C GLN A 122 -10.92 15.31 14.47
N ILE A 123 -11.29 14.02 14.37
CA ILE A 123 -10.37 12.93 14.76
C ILE A 123 -9.16 12.85 13.83
N SER A 124 -7.97 12.94 14.42
CA SER A 124 -6.74 12.88 13.64
C SER A 124 -6.44 11.45 13.13
N PRO A 125 -5.74 11.29 12.02
CA PRO A 125 -5.34 9.96 11.50
C PRO A 125 -4.59 9.11 12.52
N ARG A 126 -3.74 9.74 13.35
CA ARG A 126 -3.01 9.03 14.41
C ARG A 126 -3.93 8.48 15.49
N GLN A 127 -4.98 9.21 15.85
CA GLN A 127 -5.98 8.74 16.80
C GLN A 127 -6.82 7.60 16.20
N ILE A 128 -7.21 7.70 14.94
CA ILE A 128 -7.89 6.61 14.20
C ILE A 128 -7.07 5.34 14.26
N ASP A 129 -5.79 5.39 13.91
CA ASP A 129 -4.90 4.21 13.94
C ASP A 129 -4.81 3.60 15.33
N ARG A 130 -4.64 4.44 16.36
CA ARG A 130 -4.53 4.01 17.74
C ARG A 130 -5.84 3.35 18.23
N ARG A 131 -7.00 3.95 17.94
CA ARG A 131 -8.29 3.46 18.43
C ARG A 131 -8.77 2.22 17.71
N LEU A 132 -8.49 2.10 16.41
CA LEU A 132 -8.86 0.92 15.62
C LEU A 132 -7.83 -0.22 15.69
N GLN A 133 -6.71 -0.06 16.38
CA GLN A 133 -5.62 -1.04 16.41
C GLN A 133 -6.09 -2.46 16.80
N ALA A 134 -6.86 -2.59 17.86
CA ALA A 134 -7.37 -3.89 18.32
C ALA A 134 -8.28 -4.57 17.27
N ARG A 135 -9.13 -3.79 16.58
CA ARG A 135 -9.98 -4.28 15.48
C ARG A 135 -9.18 -4.67 14.26
N LYS A 136 -8.16 -3.89 13.89
CA LYS A 136 -7.22 -4.19 12.80
C LYS A 136 -6.50 -5.53 13.01
N HIS A 137 -6.09 -5.84 14.24
CA HIS A 137 -5.44 -7.12 14.56
C HIS A 137 -6.37 -8.32 14.39
N ARG A 138 -7.65 -8.19 14.72
CA ARG A 138 -8.66 -9.26 14.51
C ARG A 138 -8.87 -9.55 13.03
N ILE A 139 -8.92 -8.52 12.18
CA ILE A 139 -9.12 -8.65 10.74
C ILE A 139 -7.91 -9.26 10.05
N LYS A 140 -6.69 -8.88 10.44
CA LYS A 140 -5.46 -9.49 9.89
C LYS A 140 -5.46 -11.01 10.01
N ARG A 141 -6.02 -11.58 11.06
CA ARG A 141 -6.16 -13.04 11.23
C ARG A 141 -7.15 -13.68 10.26
N ARG A 142 -8.16 -12.92 9.77
CA ARG A 142 -9.18 -13.42 8.82
C ARG A 142 -8.77 -13.30 7.35
N LEU A 143 -8.09 -12.20 6.99
CA LEU A 143 -7.72 -11.89 5.59
C LEU A 143 -6.45 -12.60 5.10
N TYR A 144 -5.61 -13.10 5.99
CA TYR A 144 -4.38 -13.84 5.65
C TYR A 144 -4.56 -15.36 5.82
N GLY A 145 -5.69 -15.90 5.35
CA GLY A 145 -5.81 -17.33 5.13
C GLY A 145 -4.81 -17.80 4.07
N THR A 146 -3.81 -18.55 4.51
CA THR A 146 -2.95 -19.53 3.82
C THR A 146 -2.15 -19.20 2.56
N THR A 147 -2.34 -18.11 1.83
CA THR A 147 -1.43 -17.73 0.73
C THR A 147 -0.55 -16.57 1.13
N ARG A 148 0.73 -16.86 1.42
CA ARG A 148 1.76 -15.82 1.58
C ARG A 148 2.12 -15.29 0.19
N PRO A 149 1.87 -14.01 -0.13
CA PRO A 149 2.49 -13.40 -1.31
C PRO A 149 3.99 -13.44 -1.11
N GLY A 150 4.75 -13.88 -2.11
CA GLY A 150 6.20 -13.90 -2.06
C GLY A 150 6.75 -12.54 -1.59
N SER A 151 7.35 -12.53 -0.40
CA SER A 151 7.85 -11.31 0.25
C SER A 151 9.14 -10.76 -0.39
N LEU A 152 9.77 -11.51 -1.28
CA LEU A 152 11.07 -11.19 -1.89
C LEU A 152 11.02 -10.11 -2.99
N LEU A 153 9.87 -9.88 -3.64
CA LEU A 153 9.76 -8.91 -4.76
C LEU A 153 9.37 -7.49 -4.33
N LYS A 154 8.93 -7.27 -3.09
CA LYS A 154 8.45 -5.96 -2.64
C LYS A 154 9.55 -4.93 -2.34
N HIS A 155 10.79 -5.31 -2.21
CA HIS A 155 11.89 -4.42 -1.82
C HIS A 155 12.79 -3.96 -2.97
N GLN A 156 12.68 -4.54 -4.15
CA GLN A 156 13.57 -4.26 -5.29
C GLN A 156 12.93 -3.43 -6.41
N ILE A 157 11.63 -3.17 -6.38
CA ILE A 157 10.97 -2.38 -7.44
C ILE A 157 11.01 -0.91 -7.07
N SER A 158 12.00 -0.19 -7.57
CA SER A 158 11.97 1.26 -7.62
C SER A 158 10.99 1.68 -8.72
N ILE A 159 9.87 2.29 -8.32
CA ILE A 159 8.90 2.85 -9.27
C ILE A 159 9.55 4.04 -9.94
N LYS A 160 9.96 3.89 -11.19
CA LYS A 160 10.38 4.97 -12.08
C LYS A 160 9.19 5.33 -12.96
N THR A 161 8.68 6.52 -12.78
CA THR A 161 7.58 7.11 -13.56
C THR A 161 8.14 8.07 -14.61
N ASP A 162 9.14 7.66 -15.38
CA ASP A 162 9.91 8.59 -16.22
C ASP A 162 9.35 8.77 -17.64
N HIS A 163 8.14 8.27 -17.95
CA HIS A 163 7.72 8.27 -19.35
C HIS A 163 6.53 9.15 -19.74
N TRP A 164 5.72 9.59 -18.77
CA TRP A 164 4.67 10.53 -19.06
C TRP A 164 4.59 11.57 -17.95
N ASP A 165 5.07 12.77 -18.20
CA ASP A 165 4.73 13.95 -17.41
C ASP A 165 3.26 14.31 -17.70
N VAL A 166 2.36 13.39 -17.30
CA VAL A 166 0.93 13.52 -17.54
C VAL A 166 0.34 14.51 -16.58
N THR A 167 0.06 15.71 -17.08
CA THR A 167 -0.59 16.78 -16.31
C THR A 167 -2.10 16.85 -16.55
N THR A 168 -2.62 16.12 -17.56
CA THR A 168 -4.02 16.11 -17.97
C THR A 168 -4.58 14.69 -17.98
N PRO A 169 -5.91 14.49 -17.77
CA PRO A 169 -6.52 13.17 -17.84
C PRO A 169 -6.61 12.64 -19.28
N GLY A 170 -6.76 11.32 -19.40
CA GLY A 170 -6.97 10.64 -20.68
C GLY A 170 -5.84 9.73 -21.13
N TYR A 171 -4.77 9.62 -20.36
CA TYR A 171 -3.68 8.68 -20.61
C TYR A 171 -3.83 7.47 -19.70
N LEU A 172 -4.17 6.32 -20.29
CA LEU A 172 -4.49 5.09 -19.58
C LEU A 172 -3.37 4.06 -19.70
N GLU A 173 -2.93 3.51 -18.56
CA GLU A 173 -2.27 2.20 -18.53
C GLU A 173 -3.34 1.11 -18.59
N ILE A 174 -3.14 0.09 -19.43
CA ILE A 174 -4.07 -1.04 -19.60
C ILE A 174 -3.39 -2.38 -19.39
N ASP A 175 -4.09 -3.33 -18.77
CA ASP A 175 -3.60 -4.69 -18.53
C ASP A 175 -4.74 -5.71 -18.40
N LEU A 176 -4.43 -6.99 -18.59
CA LEU A 176 -5.35 -8.11 -18.45
C LEU A 176 -5.06 -8.96 -17.22
N VAL A 177 -5.98 -8.97 -16.29
CA VAL A 177 -5.92 -9.84 -15.10
C VAL A 177 -6.63 -11.16 -15.38
N SER A 178 -5.88 -12.25 -15.50
CA SER A 178 -6.39 -13.59 -15.80
C SER A 178 -7.10 -14.24 -14.61
N HIS A 179 -8.27 -14.83 -14.81
CA HIS A 179 -9.00 -15.61 -13.80
C HIS A 179 -8.95 -17.10 -14.14
N SER A 180 -7.74 -17.65 -14.25
CA SER A 180 -7.48 -19.05 -14.67
C SER A 180 -7.54 -20.07 -13.53
N GLY A 181 -7.48 -19.64 -12.29
CA GLY A 181 -7.26 -20.56 -11.17
C GLY A 181 -5.88 -21.24 -11.25
N ALA A 182 -5.87 -22.52 -10.95
CA ALA A 182 -4.65 -23.34 -10.97
C ALA A 182 -4.21 -23.81 -12.37
N SER A 183 -5.06 -23.66 -13.41
CA SER A 183 -4.79 -24.14 -14.78
C SER A 183 -5.07 -23.05 -15.80
N ALA A 184 -4.14 -22.83 -16.71
CA ALA A 184 -4.30 -21.93 -17.84
C ALA A 184 -4.91 -22.61 -19.08
N SER A 185 -5.32 -23.89 -19.00
CA SER A 185 -5.95 -24.61 -20.12
C SER A 185 -7.39 -24.18 -20.33
N GLY A 186 -7.84 -24.19 -21.59
CA GLY A 186 -9.19 -23.79 -21.98
C GLY A 186 -9.45 -22.29 -21.88
N GLU A 187 -10.70 -21.91 -22.14
CA GLU A 187 -11.14 -20.52 -22.09
C GLU A 187 -11.57 -20.13 -20.67
N PHE A 188 -11.24 -18.94 -20.23
CA PHE A 188 -11.62 -18.40 -18.93
C PHE A 188 -11.72 -16.88 -18.99
N LEU A 189 -12.30 -16.30 -17.95
CA LEU A 189 -12.49 -14.86 -17.86
C LEU A 189 -11.18 -14.12 -17.57
N HIS A 190 -11.11 -12.93 -18.12
CA HIS A 190 -10.10 -11.93 -17.83
C HIS A 190 -10.80 -10.64 -17.40
N THR A 191 -10.10 -9.83 -16.64
CA THR A 191 -10.48 -8.44 -16.39
C THR A 191 -9.56 -7.54 -17.18
N LEU A 192 -10.10 -6.80 -18.13
CA LEU A 192 -9.41 -5.64 -18.70
C LEU A 192 -9.48 -4.53 -17.65
N ASP A 193 -8.33 -4.16 -17.08
CA ASP A 193 -8.17 -3.06 -16.12
C ASP A 193 -7.52 -1.87 -16.85
N CYS A 194 -8.07 -0.67 -16.66
CA CYS A 194 -7.59 0.56 -17.28
C CYS A 194 -7.48 1.63 -16.21
N VAL A 195 -6.32 2.26 -16.10
CA VAL A 195 -6.02 3.28 -15.07
C VAL A 195 -5.56 4.56 -15.68
N ASP A 196 -6.29 5.64 -15.48
CA ASP A 196 -5.81 6.98 -15.84
C ASP A 196 -4.69 7.44 -14.89
N ILE A 197 -3.56 7.79 -15.46
CA ILE A 197 -2.35 8.14 -14.71
C ILE A 197 -2.54 9.44 -13.93
N HIS A 198 -3.24 10.44 -14.51
CA HIS A 198 -3.41 11.74 -13.88
C HIS A 198 -4.37 11.71 -12.69
N THR A 199 -5.55 11.12 -12.85
CA THR A 199 -6.61 11.14 -11.82
C THR A 199 -6.66 9.88 -10.96
N ALA A 200 -5.95 8.81 -11.37
CA ALA A 200 -6.07 7.45 -10.85
C ALA A 200 -7.50 6.89 -10.98
N TRP A 201 -8.24 7.35 -12.00
CA TRP A 201 -9.52 6.81 -12.38
C TRP A 201 -9.35 5.41 -12.96
N VAL A 202 -10.15 4.45 -12.48
CA VAL A 202 -10.04 3.04 -12.89
C VAL A 202 -11.33 2.59 -13.54
N GLU A 203 -11.25 2.03 -14.75
CA GLU A 203 -12.34 1.31 -15.40
C GLU A 203 -11.97 -0.17 -15.57
N ARG A 204 -12.97 -1.03 -15.46
CA ARG A 204 -12.81 -2.48 -15.59
C ARG A 204 -13.93 -3.08 -16.42
N GLN A 205 -13.58 -4.11 -17.20
CA GLN A 205 -14.52 -4.89 -17.96
C GLN A 205 -14.15 -6.38 -17.93
N ALA A 206 -15.14 -7.24 -17.66
CA ALA A 206 -14.97 -8.69 -17.76
C ALA A 206 -14.98 -9.10 -19.24
N VAL A 207 -13.96 -9.86 -19.65
CA VAL A 207 -13.78 -10.37 -21.01
C VAL A 207 -13.62 -11.89 -20.95
N LEU A 208 -14.25 -12.62 -21.86
CA LEU A 208 -14.03 -14.04 -22.01
C LEU A 208 -12.87 -14.28 -22.99
N GLY A 209 -11.88 -15.04 -22.55
CA GLY A 209 -10.65 -15.28 -23.33
C GLY A 209 -9.79 -14.03 -23.52
N LYS A 210 -8.79 -14.12 -24.39
CA LYS A 210 -7.85 -13.05 -24.77
C LYS A 210 -8.05 -12.57 -26.23
N GLY A 211 -9.19 -12.88 -26.81
CA GLY A 211 -9.48 -12.54 -28.20
C GLY A 211 -9.47 -11.04 -28.44
N GLN A 212 -8.80 -10.60 -29.50
CA GLN A 212 -8.62 -9.18 -29.87
C GLN A 212 -9.94 -8.44 -30.00
N HIS A 213 -10.98 -9.07 -30.56
CA HIS A 213 -12.32 -8.51 -30.69
C HIS A 213 -12.99 -8.23 -29.34
N GLY A 214 -12.88 -9.18 -28.40
CA GLY A 214 -13.42 -9.01 -27.05
C GLY A 214 -12.75 -7.86 -26.29
N ILE A 215 -11.45 -7.72 -26.45
CA ILE A 215 -10.68 -6.62 -25.85
C ILE A 215 -11.07 -5.27 -26.47
N LEU A 216 -11.21 -5.21 -27.79
CA LEU A 216 -11.63 -3.99 -28.47
C LEU A 216 -13.03 -3.54 -28.07
N GLN A 217 -13.99 -4.48 -27.99
CA GLN A 217 -15.33 -4.19 -27.46
C GLN A 217 -15.29 -3.68 -26.03
N ALA A 218 -14.46 -4.30 -25.17
CA ALA A 218 -14.29 -3.88 -23.79
C ALA A 218 -13.69 -2.47 -23.68
N LEU A 219 -12.71 -2.13 -24.51
CA LEU A 219 -12.12 -0.78 -24.59
C LEU A 219 -13.13 0.25 -25.04
N THR A 220 -13.94 -0.05 -26.05
CA THR A 220 -15.00 0.84 -26.54
C THR A 220 -16.03 1.13 -25.43
N LEU A 221 -16.44 0.10 -24.67
CA LEU A 221 -17.33 0.27 -23.54
C LEU A 221 -16.68 1.12 -22.42
N ILE A 222 -15.40 0.91 -22.16
CA ILE A 222 -14.64 1.67 -21.17
C ILE A 222 -14.56 3.14 -21.60
N GLU A 223 -14.18 3.41 -22.84
CA GLU A 223 -14.07 4.77 -23.38
C GLU A 223 -15.37 5.54 -23.22
N GLY A 224 -16.51 4.94 -23.57
CA GLY A 224 -17.83 5.57 -23.40
C GLY A 224 -18.14 5.99 -21.95
N ARG A 225 -17.51 5.32 -20.97
CA ARG A 225 -17.69 5.58 -19.52
C ARG A 225 -16.69 6.60 -18.96
N LEU A 226 -15.62 6.94 -19.68
CA LEU A 226 -14.63 7.90 -19.20
C LEU A 226 -15.25 9.29 -19.10
N PRO A 227 -14.99 10.03 -18.01
CA PRO A 227 -15.46 11.41 -17.85
C PRO A 227 -14.51 12.44 -18.50
N PHE A 228 -13.65 12.02 -19.39
CA PHE A 228 -12.68 12.80 -20.16
C PHE A 228 -12.38 12.09 -21.48
N ALA A 229 -11.80 12.81 -22.43
CA ALA A 229 -11.40 12.23 -23.71
C ALA A 229 -10.22 11.26 -23.53
N LEU A 230 -10.26 10.13 -24.24
CA LEU A 230 -9.14 9.20 -24.32
C LEU A 230 -8.05 9.79 -25.23
N ARG A 231 -6.84 10.00 -24.69
CA ARG A 231 -5.70 10.65 -25.37
C ARG A 231 -4.53 9.71 -25.62
N GLY A 232 -4.37 8.71 -24.76
CA GLY A 232 -3.28 7.75 -24.88
C GLY A 232 -3.60 6.43 -24.20
N LEU A 233 -3.02 5.37 -24.76
CA LEU A 233 -3.04 4.01 -24.21
C LEU A 233 -1.60 3.52 -24.06
N ASP A 234 -1.25 3.02 -22.91
CA ASP A 234 0.00 2.29 -22.66
C ASP A 234 -0.31 0.86 -22.23
N SER A 235 0.30 -0.11 -22.90
CA SER A 235 0.09 -1.53 -22.63
C SER A 235 1.42 -2.24 -22.39
N ASP A 236 1.35 -3.45 -21.86
CA ASP A 236 2.48 -4.36 -21.91
C ASP A 236 2.72 -4.87 -23.34
N ASN A 237 3.73 -5.73 -23.51
CA ASN A 237 4.06 -6.31 -24.83
C ASN A 237 3.20 -7.55 -25.15
N GLY A 238 2.05 -7.74 -24.52
CA GLY A 238 1.14 -8.85 -24.80
C GLY A 238 0.58 -8.83 -26.22
N SER A 239 0.50 -9.97 -26.89
CA SER A 239 -0.08 -10.09 -28.24
C SER A 239 -1.56 -9.70 -28.29
N GLU A 240 -2.24 -9.72 -27.16
CA GLU A 240 -3.61 -9.27 -26.97
C GLU A 240 -3.77 -7.77 -27.22
N PHE A 241 -2.73 -6.97 -26.97
CA PHE A 241 -2.72 -5.52 -27.15
C PHE A 241 -1.95 -5.11 -28.42
N ILE A 242 -0.88 -5.84 -28.78
CA ILE A 242 -0.08 -5.51 -29.95
C ILE A 242 -0.68 -6.18 -31.20
N ASN A 243 -1.72 -5.56 -31.76
CA ASN A 243 -2.42 -6.04 -32.93
C ASN A 243 -2.98 -4.91 -33.80
N ALA A 244 -3.29 -5.23 -35.06
CA ALA A 244 -3.80 -4.25 -36.04
C ALA A 244 -5.14 -3.60 -35.62
N HIS A 245 -5.98 -4.33 -34.90
CA HIS A 245 -7.30 -3.81 -34.49
C HIS A 245 -7.16 -2.70 -33.44
N LEU A 246 -6.23 -2.85 -32.48
CA LEU A 246 -5.99 -1.82 -31.49
C LEU A 246 -5.30 -0.60 -32.09
N VAL A 247 -4.37 -0.82 -33.03
CA VAL A 247 -3.74 0.27 -33.80
C VAL A 247 -4.80 1.05 -34.59
N ALA A 248 -5.69 0.35 -35.32
CA ALA A 248 -6.80 0.97 -36.06
C ALA A 248 -7.77 1.72 -35.13
N PHE A 249 -8.06 1.16 -33.94
CA PHE A 249 -8.86 1.84 -32.92
C PHE A 249 -8.23 3.16 -32.49
N CYS A 250 -6.92 3.20 -32.31
CA CYS A 250 -6.21 4.43 -31.90
C CYS A 250 -6.11 5.46 -33.04
N GLN A 251 -6.12 5.00 -34.32
CA GLN A 251 -5.99 5.83 -35.52
C GLN A 251 -7.31 6.19 -36.19
N ARG A 252 -8.45 5.83 -35.61
CA ARG A 252 -9.78 6.02 -36.20
C ARG A 252 -10.06 7.48 -36.56
N PRO A 253 -10.72 7.77 -37.72
CA PRO A 253 -11.10 9.11 -38.13
C PRO A 253 -12.11 9.76 -37.16
N GLY A 254 -12.05 11.08 -37.00
CA GLY A 254 -13.01 11.85 -36.21
C GLY A 254 -12.79 11.92 -34.71
N SER A 255 -11.83 11.20 -34.16
CA SER A 255 -11.33 11.35 -32.80
C SER A 255 -9.95 12.02 -32.81
N HIS A 256 -9.59 12.69 -31.73
CA HIS A 256 -8.17 13.04 -31.51
C HIS A 256 -7.35 11.76 -31.60
N ALA A 257 -6.24 11.78 -32.32
CA ALA A 257 -5.35 10.62 -32.43
C ALA A 257 -4.95 10.16 -31.04
N ILE A 258 -5.29 8.92 -30.73
CA ILE A 258 -4.93 8.30 -29.44
C ILE A 258 -3.49 7.85 -29.55
N GLN A 259 -2.62 8.39 -28.70
CA GLN A 259 -1.23 7.98 -28.63
C GLN A 259 -1.15 6.55 -28.10
N PHE A 260 -0.70 5.60 -28.92
CA PHE A 260 -0.49 4.24 -28.48
C PHE A 260 0.98 3.99 -28.18
N THR A 261 1.27 3.60 -26.93
CA THR A 261 2.61 3.29 -26.45
C THR A 261 2.66 1.89 -25.85
N ARG A 262 3.85 1.37 -25.69
CA ARG A 262 4.08 0.08 -25.03
C ARG A 262 5.23 0.18 -24.04
N SER A 263 5.14 -0.55 -22.95
CA SER A 263 6.19 -0.67 -21.98
C SER A 263 7.47 -1.23 -22.59
N ARG A 264 8.60 -0.77 -22.10
CA ARG A 264 9.91 -1.31 -22.50
C ARG A 264 10.05 -2.77 -22.03
N PRO A 265 10.58 -3.66 -22.86
CA PRO A 265 10.85 -5.05 -22.46
C PRO A 265 11.67 -5.07 -21.16
N TYR A 266 11.26 -5.92 -20.22
CA TYR A 266 11.92 -6.13 -18.92
C TYR A 266 11.98 -4.92 -17.98
N LYS A 267 11.27 -3.82 -18.25
CA LYS A 267 11.14 -2.68 -17.36
C LYS A 267 9.81 -2.73 -16.61
N LYS A 268 9.78 -3.46 -15.49
CA LYS A 268 8.58 -3.61 -14.64
C LYS A 268 8.06 -2.30 -14.04
N ASP A 269 8.87 -1.25 -14.08
CA ASP A 269 8.51 0.05 -13.51
C ASP A 269 7.57 0.86 -14.43
N ASP A 270 7.52 0.52 -15.72
CA ASP A 270 6.76 1.27 -16.72
C ASP A 270 5.24 1.13 -16.52
N ASN A 271 4.76 0.01 -15.94
CA ASN A 271 3.33 -0.29 -15.69
C ASN A 271 2.96 -0.27 -14.20
N ALA A 272 3.67 0.50 -13.38
CA ALA A 272 3.52 0.44 -11.93
C ALA A 272 2.13 0.88 -11.43
N HIS A 273 1.44 1.77 -12.14
CA HIS A 273 0.11 2.23 -11.75
C HIS A 273 -0.93 1.13 -11.93
N ILE A 274 -0.92 0.46 -13.09
CA ILE A 274 -1.86 -0.62 -13.39
C ILE A 274 -1.57 -1.86 -12.53
N GLU A 275 -0.30 -2.27 -12.34
CA GLU A 275 0.04 -3.40 -11.48
C GLU A 275 -0.48 -3.24 -10.04
N GLN A 276 -0.35 -2.03 -9.48
CA GLN A 276 -0.90 -1.72 -8.17
C GLN A 276 -2.43 -1.85 -8.15
N LYS A 277 -3.10 -1.44 -9.22
CA LYS A 277 -4.56 -1.50 -9.33
C LYS A 277 -5.05 -2.92 -9.55
N ASN A 278 -4.39 -3.69 -10.38
CA ASN A 278 -4.64 -5.13 -10.56
C ASN A 278 -4.66 -5.88 -9.22
N TRP A 279 -3.72 -5.55 -8.33
CA TRP A 279 -3.71 -6.13 -7.00
C TRP A 279 -4.85 -5.60 -6.13
N THR A 280 -4.99 -4.27 -5.98
CA THR A 280 -5.89 -3.66 -5.00
C THR A 280 -7.34 -3.67 -5.42
N HIS A 281 -7.62 -3.62 -6.73
CA HIS A 281 -8.96 -3.46 -7.29
C HIS A 281 -9.52 -4.75 -7.88
N VAL A 282 -8.67 -5.71 -8.24
CA VAL A 282 -9.09 -6.99 -8.80
C VAL A 282 -8.70 -8.14 -7.87
N ARG A 283 -7.42 -8.48 -7.76
CA ARG A 283 -6.97 -9.69 -7.05
C ARG A 283 -7.37 -9.75 -5.58
N LYS A 284 -7.27 -8.64 -4.87
CA LYS A 284 -7.64 -8.58 -3.45
C LYS A 284 -9.14 -8.84 -3.22
N LEU A 285 -9.98 -8.53 -4.18
CA LEU A 285 -11.45 -8.68 -4.11
C LEU A 285 -11.90 -10.00 -4.71
N VAL A 286 -11.56 -10.24 -5.97
CA VAL A 286 -12.02 -11.39 -6.75
C VAL A 286 -11.24 -12.67 -6.45
N GLY A 287 -9.99 -12.56 -5.99
CA GLY A 287 -9.13 -13.70 -5.69
C GLY A 287 -8.38 -14.26 -6.90
N TRP A 288 -7.98 -15.53 -6.78
CA TRP A 288 -7.20 -16.29 -7.76
C TRP A 288 -8.00 -17.43 -8.37
N GLU A 289 -9.29 -17.48 -8.07
CA GLU A 289 -10.17 -18.55 -8.50
C GLU A 289 -10.35 -18.56 -10.03
N ARG A 290 -10.80 -19.72 -10.55
CA ARG A 290 -11.14 -19.85 -11.97
C ARG A 290 -12.60 -19.44 -12.18
N TYR A 291 -12.78 -18.56 -13.18
CA TYR A 291 -14.11 -18.18 -13.66
C TYR A 291 -14.16 -18.38 -15.17
N ASP A 292 -15.02 -19.27 -15.65
CA ASP A 292 -15.11 -19.67 -17.06
C ASP A 292 -16.54 -19.85 -17.55
N THR A 293 -17.53 -19.50 -16.74
CA THR A 293 -18.93 -19.64 -17.08
C THR A 293 -19.60 -18.32 -17.47
N PRO A 294 -20.67 -18.31 -18.31
CA PRO A 294 -21.46 -17.10 -18.60
C PRO A 294 -22.04 -16.48 -17.32
N ALA A 295 -22.48 -17.29 -16.35
CA ALA A 295 -22.98 -16.80 -15.07
C ALA A 295 -21.90 -16.05 -14.27
N ALA A 296 -20.68 -16.57 -14.23
CA ALA A 296 -19.55 -15.89 -13.59
C ALA A 296 -19.21 -14.57 -14.29
N ARG A 297 -19.30 -14.53 -15.64
CA ARG A 297 -19.11 -13.29 -16.43
C ARG A 297 -20.15 -12.24 -16.08
N ALA A 298 -21.42 -12.63 -15.99
CA ALA A 298 -22.51 -11.72 -15.62
C ALA A 298 -22.33 -11.19 -14.18
N ALA A 299 -22.02 -12.07 -13.21
CA ALA A 299 -21.76 -11.71 -11.82
C ALA A 299 -20.57 -10.75 -11.70
N LEU A 300 -19.48 -11.01 -12.40
CA LEU A 300 -18.30 -10.15 -12.41
C LEU A 300 -18.57 -8.77 -13.03
N THR A 301 -19.40 -8.71 -14.06
CA THR A 301 -19.82 -7.46 -14.70
C THR A 301 -20.67 -6.60 -13.75
N LEU A 302 -21.62 -7.20 -13.04
CA LEU A 302 -22.42 -6.52 -12.02
C LEU A 302 -21.58 -6.00 -10.87
N LEU A 303 -20.68 -6.84 -10.37
CA LEU A 303 -19.73 -6.45 -9.32
C LEU A 303 -18.88 -5.24 -9.75
N TYR A 304 -18.38 -5.21 -10.98
CA TYR A 304 -17.58 -4.09 -11.47
C TYR A 304 -18.39 -2.80 -11.64
N ALA A 305 -19.67 -2.88 -11.96
CA ALA A 305 -20.54 -1.71 -12.02
C ALA A 305 -20.66 -1.03 -10.63
N ASP A 306 -20.85 -1.81 -9.57
CA ASP A 306 -20.95 -1.29 -8.21
C ASP A 306 -19.58 -0.87 -7.63
N LEU A 307 -18.54 -1.67 -7.82
CA LEU A 307 -17.17 -1.30 -7.44
C LEU A 307 -16.70 -0.02 -8.12
N ARG A 308 -17.11 0.19 -9.37
CA ARG A 308 -16.84 1.42 -10.12
C ARG A 308 -17.33 2.65 -9.36
N LEU A 309 -18.57 2.66 -8.91
CA LEU A 309 -19.15 3.76 -8.14
C LEU A 309 -18.48 3.90 -6.77
N PHE A 310 -18.36 2.80 -6.07
CA PHE A 310 -17.82 2.77 -4.71
C PHE A 310 -16.40 3.33 -4.62
N GLN A 311 -15.51 2.84 -5.49
CA GLN A 311 -14.11 3.23 -5.46
C GLN A 311 -13.87 4.66 -5.96
N LYS A 312 -14.66 5.12 -6.93
CA LYS A 312 -14.49 6.46 -7.53
C LYS A 312 -15.11 7.57 -6.71
N LEU A 313 -16.25 7.31 -6.08
CA LEU A 313 -17.00 8.34 -5.36
C LEU A 313 -16.70 8.37 -3.86
N PHE A 314 -16.40 7.20 -3.24
CA PHE A 314 -16.36 7.07 -1.78
C PHE A 314 -15.02 6.63 -1.20
N GLN A 315 -14.04 6.29 -2.04
CA GLN A 315 -12.72 5.87 -1.57
C GLN A 315 -11.62 6.87 -1.97
N PRO A 316 -11.23 7.83 -1.09
CA PRO A 316 -10.09 8.69 -1.34
C PRO A 316 -8.81 7.87 -1.51
N LEU A 317 -7.92 8.30 -2.38
CA LEU A 317 -6.59 7.74 -2.58
C LEU A 317 -5.52 8.85 -2.52
N MET A 318 -4.28 8.45 -2.33
CA MET A 318 -3.12 9.33 -2.29
C MET A 318 -2.21 8.98 -3.44
N LYS A 319 -1.73 10.00 -4.18
CA LYS A 319 -0.73 9.85 -5.25
C LYS A 319 0.65 10.18 -4.69
N LEU A 320 1.65 9.44 -5.13
CA LEU A 320 3.04 9.71 -4.80
C LEU A 320 3.49 10.97 -5.58
N GLN A 321 3.91 12.01 -4.86
CA GLN A 321 4.43 13.25 -5.44
C GLN A 321 5.94 13.24 -5.62
N GLY A 322 6.65 12.54 -4.74
CA GLY A 322 8.10 12.52 -4.80
C GLY A 322 8.72 11.49 -3.88
N LYS A 323 9.95 11.12 -4.21
CA LYS A 323 10.81 10.23 -3.43
C LYS A 323 12.12 10.94 -3.16
N GLU A 324 12.52 11.05 -1.91
CA GLU A 324 13.76 11.67 -1.48
C GLU A 324 14.59 10.65 -0.70
N ARG A 325 15.83 10.42 -1.10
CA ARG A 325 16.74 9.54 -0.37
C ARG A 325 17.55 10.37 0.62
N ARG A 326 17.44 10.05 1.92
CA ARG A 326 18.26 10.62 2.99
C ARG A 326 19.09 9.51 3.63
N GLY A 327 20.33 9.37 3.21
CA GLY A 327 21.19 8.25 3.61
C GLY A 327 20.64 6.91 3.16
N SER A 328 20.47 5.96 4.08
CA SER A 328 19.86 4.65 3.83
C SER A 328 18.33 4.68 3.73
N ARG A 329 17.68 5.78 4.13
CA ARG A 329 16.21 5.89 4.23
C ARG A 329 15.61 6.55 3.00
N LEU A 330 14.58 5.91 2.41
CA LEU A 330 13.77 6.48 1.33
C LEU A 330 12.50 7.12 1.92
N ILE A 331 12.38 8.44 1.79
CA ILE A 331 11.22 9.22 2.21
C ILE A 331 10.30 9.39 1.00
N ARG A 332 9.02 9.00 1.15
CA ARG A 332 7.98 9.16 0.14
C ARG A 332 7.05 10.27 0.56
N ARG A 333 6.80 11.21 -0.33
CA ARG A 333 5.83 12.29 -0.14
C ARG A 333 4.60 12.00 -0.99
N TYR A 334 3.43 12.11 -0.37
CA TYR A 334 2.15 11.89 -1.02
C TYR A 334 1.33 13.17 -0.99
N ASP A 335 0.41 13.31 -1.93
CA ASP A 335 -0.57 14.38 -1.94
C ASP A 335 -1.66 14.18 -0.87
N THR A 336 -2.55 15.18 -0.76
CA THR A 336 -3.74 15.06 0.09
C THR A 336 -4.69 14.00 -0.47
N PRO A 337 -5.27 13.13 0.40
CA PRO A 337 -6.20 12.12 -0.07
C PRO A 337 -7.43 12.76 -0.74
N ARG A 338 -7.71 12.36 -1.97
CA ARG A 338 -8.88 12.74 -2.76
C ARG A 338 -9.46 11.52 -3.45
N THR A 339 -10.78 11.50 -3.68
CA THR A 339 -11.40 10.49 -4.53
C THR A 339 -11.00 10.69 -6.00
N PRO A 340 -11.01 9.65 -6.84
CA PRO A 340 -10.85 9.82 -8.29
C PRO A 340 -11.85 10.83 -8.89
N PHE A 341 -13.08 10.84 -8.38
CA PHE A 341 -14.10 11.81 -8.81
C PHE A 341 -13.72 13.25 -8.47
N GLU A 342 -13.23 13.52 -7.26
CA GLU A 342 -12.76 14.87 -6.88
C GLU A 342 -11.58 15.33 -7.74
N ARG A 343 -10.70 14.41 -8.15
CA ARG A 343 -9.60 14.71 -9.07
C ARG A 343 -10.11 15.05 -10.46
N VAL A 344 -11.01 14.24 -11.00
CA VAL A 344 -11.64 14.50 -12.33
C VAL A 344 -12.40 15.82 -12.31
N ARG A 345 -13.19 16.10 -11.27
CA ARG A 345 -13.94 17.35 -11.12
C ARG A 345 -13.05 18.60 -11.10
N ALA A 346 -11.81 18.44 -10.64
CA ALA A 346 -10.82 19.52 -10.63
C ALA A 346 -10.09 19.71 -11.97
N CYS A 347 -10.28 18.83 -12.96
CA CYS A 347 -9.64 18.92 -14.26
C CYS A 347 -10.52 19.73 -15.24
N PRO A 348 -9.98 20.79 -15.88
CA PRO A 348 -10.71 21.57 -16.88
C PRO A 348 -11.16 20.75 -18.10
N GLU A 349 -10.41 19.71 -18.44
CA GLU A 349 -10.65 18.85 -19.61
C GLU A 349 -11.71 17.77 -19.35
N ALA A 350 -12.27 17.73 -18.14
CA ALA A 350 -13.32 16.76 -17.82
C ALA A 350 -14.65 17.14 -18.50
N ASP A 351 -15.37 16.12 -18.97
CA ASP A 351 -16.71 16.27 -19.54
C ASP A 351 -17.69 16.74 -18.45
N SER A 352 -18.16 17.97 -18.57
CA SER A 352 -19.03 18.62 -17.58
C SER A 352 -20.35 17.87 -17.37
N GLN A 353 -20.93 17.27 -18.43
CA GLN A 353 -22.18 16.52 -18.33
C GLN A 353 -21.97 15.20 -17.57
N LYS A 354 -20.90 14.48 -17.86
CA LYS A 354 -20.54 13.25 -17.12
C LYS A 354 -20.16 13.54 -15.69
N VAL A 355 -19.44 14.63 -15.43
CA VAL A 355 -19.12 15.09 -14.06
C VAL A 355 -20.39 15.43 -13.28
N ALA A 356 -21.34 16.14 -13.89
CA ALA A 356 -22.64 16.45 -13.27
C ALA A 356 -23.46 15.18 -12.96
N ALA A 357 -23.46 14.20 -13.89
CA ALA A 357 -24.10 12.92 -13.67
C ALA A 357 -23.46 12.14 -12.49
N LEU A 358 -22.13 12.13 -12.39
CA LEU A 358 -21.42 11.52 -11.28
C LEU A 358 -21.67 12.24 -9.94
N ALA A 359 -21.81 13.57 -9.96
CA ALA A 359 -22.17 14.35 -8.77
C ALA A 359 -23.58 13.98 -8.27
N ARG A 360 -24.54 13.79 -9.19
CA ARG A 360 -25.89 13.29 -8.83
C ARG A 360 -25.82 11.89 -8.20
N LEU A 361 -25.02 10.97 -8.78
CA LEU A 361 -24.83 9.64 -8.22
C LEU A 361 -24.20 9.70 -6.83
N LEU A 362 -23.22 10.55 -6.61
CA LEU A 362 -22.62 10.77 -5.29
C LEU A 362 -23.66 11.22 -4.26
N ALA A 363 -24.57 12.12 -4.65
CA ALA A 363 -25.60 12.67 -3.77
C ALA A 363 -26.74 11.69 -3.47
N THR A 364 -26.99 10.71 -4.35
CA THR A 364 -28.11 9.77 -4.25
C THR A 364 -27.71 8.35 -3.84
N THR A 365 -26.44 7.98 -3.94
CA THR A 365 -25.98 6.63 -3.64
C THR A 365 -25.52 6.50 -2.19
N ASP A 366 -26.19 5.64 -1.42
CA ASP A 366 -25.78 5.32 -0.06
C ASP A 366 -24.57 4.36 -0.07
N PRO A 367 -23.38 4.78 0.44
CA PRO A 367 -22.18 3.95 0.38
C PRO A 367 -22.23 2.74 1.32
N PHE A 368 -23.06 2.76 2.38
CA PHE A 368 -23.22 1.60 3.26
C PHE A 368 -24.01 0.49 2.55
N VAL A 369 -25.12 0.85 1.91
CA VAL A 369 -25.93 -0.08 1.10
C VAL A 369 -25.12 -0.61 -0.07
N LEU A 370 -24.36 0.27 -0.75
CA LEU A 370 -23.49 -0.11 -1.87
C LEU A 370 -22.39 -1.09 -1.41
N SER A 371 -21.79 -0.87 -0.26
CA SER A 371 -20.79 -1.78 0.33
C SER A 371 -21.37 -3.16 0.62
N GLN A 372 -22.56 -3.23 1.25
CA GLN A 372 -23.22 -4.49 1.53
C GLN A 372 -23.59 -5.26 0.25
N ARG A 373 -24.05 -4.55 -0.78
CA ARG A 373 -24.34 -5.15 -2.09
C ARG A 373 -23.09 -5.71 -2.76
N ILE A 374 -21.97 -5.00 -2.67
CA ILE A 374 -20.67 -5.48 -3.16
C ILE A 374 -20.24 -6.76 -2.42
N ASP A 375 -20.39 -6.81 -1.10
CA ASP A 375 -20.06 -8.01 -0.32
C ASP A 375 -20.92 -9.22 -0.74
N GLN A 376 -22.23 -9.03 -0.94
CA GLN A 376 -23.14 -10.06 -1.44
C GLN A 376 -22.76 -10.53 -2.85
N GLN A 377 -22.41 -9.60 -3.74
CA GLN A 377 -21.96 -9.94 -5.11
C GLN A 377 -20.64 -10.70 -5.12
N LEU A 378 -19.72 -10.37 -4.20
CA LEU A 378 -18.46 -11.11 -4.03
C LEU A 378 -18.73 -12.54 -3.56
N GLU A 379 -19.62 -12.76 -2.60
CA GLU A 379 -20.01 -14.10 -2.15
C GLU A 379 -20.65 -14.93 -3.28
N GLN A 380 -21.54 -14.31 -4.06
CA GLN A 380 -22.14 -14.95 -5.23
C GLN A 380 -21.08 -15.29 -6.29
N LEU A 381 -20.14 -14.40 -6.59
CA LEU A 381 -19.07 -14.65 -7.54
C LEU A 381 -18.17 -15.81 -7.07
N TRP A 382 -17.80 -15.84 -5.79
CA TRP A 382 -16.95 -16.92 -5.25
C TRP A 382 -17.67 -18.28 -5.26
N ALA A 383 -18.98 -18.32 -5.15
CA ALA A 383 -19.78 -19.53 -5.30
C ALA A 383 -19.77 -20.07 -6.75
N LEU A 384 -19.60 -19.18 -7.75
CA LEU A 384 -19.51 -19.53 -9.17
C LEU A 384 -18.10 -19.93 -9.63
N ALA A 385 -17.12 -19.95 -8.72
CA ALA A 385 -15.76 -20.34 -9.06
C ALA A 385 -15.69 -21.83 -9.43
N THR A 386 -15.11 -22.13 -10.59
CA THR A 386 -14.83 -23.50 -11.02
C THR A 386 -13.66 -24.04 -10.22
N ARG A 387 -13.94 -24.97 -9.32
CA ARG A 387 -12.93 -25.65 -8.52
C ARG A 387 -12.45 -26.90 -9.28
N ALA A 388 -11.16 -27.02 -9.49
CA ALA A 388 -10.60 -28.31 -9.93
C ALA A 388 -11.03 -29.40 -8.93
N PRO A 389 -11.44 -30.60 -9.40
CA PRO A 389 -11.70 -31.71 -8.50
C PRO A 389 -10.44 -31.88 -7.63
N ARG A 390 -10.63 -31.89 -6.32
CA ARG A 390 -9.55 -32.23 -5.38
C ARG A 390 -9.17 -33.67 -5.70
N THR A 391 -8.05 -33.86 -6.40
CA THR A 391 -7.40 -35.17 -6.40
C THR A 391 -7.17 -35.51 -4.93
N PRO A 392 -7.66 -36.66 -4.44
CA PRO A 392 -7.34 -37.08 -3.09
C PRO A 392 -5.82 -37.05 -2.99
N ARG A 393 -5.31 -36.21 -2.12
CA ARG A 393 -3.89 -36.22 -1.80
C ARG A 393 -3.66 -37.63 -1.27
N GLU A 394 -3.01 -38.49 -2.04
CA GLU A 394 -2.49 -39.75 -1.53
C GLU A 394 -1.73 -39.40 -0.26
N VAL A 395 -2.35 -39.69 0.86
CA VAL A 395 -1.67 -39.64 2.15
C VAL A 395 -0.70 -40.80 2.08
N ALA A 396 0.52 -40.51 1.65
CA ALA A 396 1.61 -41.47 1.78
C ALA A 396 1.53 -42.01 3.24
N PRO A 397 1.45 -43.32 3.42
CA PRO A 397 1.34 -43.90 4.75
C PRO A 397 2.53 -43.39 5.55
N ARG A 398 2.24 -42.64 6.60
CA ARG A 398 3.25 -42.24 7.57
C ARG A 398 3.82 -43.52 8.14
N SER A 399 5.02 -43.90 7.72
CA SER A 399 5.79 -44.90 8.42
C SER A 399 5.83 -44.57 9.88
N PRO A 400 5.49 -45.48 10.80
CA PRO A 400 5.56 -45.23 12.22
C PRO A 400 7.02 -45.01 12.59
N GLN A 401 7.40 -43.76 12.81
CA GLN A 401 8.69 -43.49 13.48
C GLN A 401 8.57 -43.92 14.92
N PRO A 402 9.49 -44.77 15.43
CA PRO A 402 9.50 -45.14 16.84
C PRO A 402 9.76 -43.87 17.66
N ARG A 403 8.83 -43.58 18.58
CA ARG A 403 9.01 -42.51 19.57
C ARG A 403 10.16 -42.93 20.52
N ALA A 404 11.35 -42.42 20.27
CA ALA A 404 12.41 -42.43 21.23
C ALA A 404 12.01 -41.56 22.42
N ARG A 405 11.68 -42.19 23.53
CA ARG A 405 11.58 -41.55 24.86
C ARG A 405 12.98 -41.13 25.25
N THR A 406 13.34 -39.86 25.21
CA THR A 406 14.52 -39.32 25.86
C THR A 406 14.14 -38.87 27.29
N PRO A 407 14.86 -39.39 28.32
CA PRO A 407 14.64 -38.95 29.69
C PRO A 407 15.24 -37.55 29.88
N TRP A 408 14.52 -36.70 30.58
CA TRP A 408 15.00 -35.41 31.09
C TRP A 408 16.28 -35.63 31.94
N ARG A 409 17.40 -35.08 31.50
CA ARG A 409 18.59 -34.85 32.34
C ARG A 409 18.93 -33.38 32.33
N GLY A 410 19.25 -32.91 33.53
CA GLY A 410 19.45 -31.56 33.97
C GLY A 410 20.54 -30.79 33.22
N TRP A 411 20.39 -29.50 33.28
CA TRP A 411 21.31 -28.50 32.77
C TRP A 411 22.63 -28.54 33.60
N THR A 412 23.73 -28.87 32.93
CA THR A 412 25.08 -28.57 33.40
C THR A 412 25.72 -27.60 32.41
N PHE A 413 26.13 -26.47 32.93
CA PHE A 413 26.95 -25.49 32.24
C PHE A 413 28.32 -26.09 31.91
N SER A 414 28.79 -25.94 30.65
CA SER A 414 30.20 -26.18 30.30
C SER A 414 30.69 -25.01 29.44
N PRO A 415 31.93 -24.51 29.68
CA PRO A 415 32.41 -23.27 29.10
C PRO A 415 32.85 -23.42 27.63
N ARG A 416 32.63 -22.40 26.85
CA ARG A 416 33.01 -22.27 25.44
C ARG A 416 34.54 -22.31 25.26
N ALA A 417 35.03 -23.20 24.43
CA ALA A 417 36.36 -23.15 23.83
C ALA A 417 36.42 -22.18 22.61
N PRO A 418 37.58 -21.59 22.33
CA PRO A 418 37.73 -20.60 21.26
C PRO A 418 37.77 -21.24 19.85
N ARG A 419 37.22 -20.53 18.85
CA ARG A 419 37.22 -20.94 17.45
C ARG A 419 38.62 -20.72 16.84
N PRO A 420 39.14 -21.65 16.02
CA PRO A 420 40.31 -21.39 15.20
C PRO A 420 39.94 -20.61 13.92
N SER A 421 40.77 -19.63 13.59
CA SER A 421 40.80 -18.93 12.32
C SER A 421 41.37 -19.89 11.24
N SER A 422 40.65 -20.07 10.11
CA SER A 422 41.27 -20.53 8.87
C SER A 422 40.54 -19.93 7.69
N ALA A 423 41.29 -19.08 6.99
CA ALA A 423 41.01 -18.68 5.62
C ALA A 423 41.15 -19.90 4.69
N SER A 424 40.18 -20.15 3.86
CA SER A 424 40.36 -20.97 2.67
C SER A 424 39.59 -20.37 1.48
N ALA A 425 40.37 -20.02 0.49
CA ALA A 425 40.00 -19.50 -0.81
C ALA A 425 39.18 -20.50 -1.61
N TRP A 426 38.18 -20.02 -2.34
CA TRP A 426 37.43 -20.77 -3.33
C TRP A 426 38.11 -20.62 -4.70
N PRO A 427 38.23 -21.69 -5.50
CA PRO A 427 38.88 -21.60 -6.81
C PRO A 427 37.96 -21.02 -7.89
N ILE A 428 38.51 -20.10 -8.66
CA ILE A 428 37.93 -19.50 -9.86
C ILE A 428 37.98 -20.58 -10.98
N VAL A 429 36.80 -21.00 -11.46
CA VAL A 429 36.71 -21.79 -12.69
C VAL A 429 36.75 -20.84 -13.88
N LYS A 430 37.83 -20.92 -14.66
CA LYS A 430 37.99 -20.27 -15.98
C LYS A 430 37.29 -21.14 -17.03
N ASN A 431 36.38 -20.55 -17.80
CA ASN A 431 35.90 -21.12 -19.04
C ASN A 431 36.83 -20.79 -20.21
N PRO A 432 37.08 -21.73 -21.13
CA PRO A 432 38.04 -21.52 -22.21
C PRO A 432 37.45 -20.75 -23.39
N ALA A 433 38.33 -19.97 -24.00
CA ALA A 433 38.11 -19.17 -25.19
C ALA A 433 37.87 -20.02 -26.45
N HIS A 434 36.93 -19.60 -27.29
CA HIS A 434 36.92 -19.92 -28.71
C HIS A 434 37.40 -18.68 -29.50
N THR A 435 38.55 -18.86 -30.11
CA THR A 435 39.19 -18.04 -31.15
C THR A 435 38.59 -18.37 -32.51
N VAL A 436 38.13 -17.34 -33.24
CA VAL A 436 38.17 -17.18 -34.70
C VAL A 436 37.95 -15.68 -34.91
N GLY A 437 38.70 -14.91 -35.52
CA GLY A 437 39.57 -14.69 -36.54
C GLY A 437 39.07 -13.63 -37.51
N SER A 438 39.89 -12.59 -37.79
CA SER A 438 39.86 -11.60 -38.91
C SER A 438 38.68 -10.59 -38.90
N GLY A 439 38.84 -9.26 -38.72
CA GLY A 439 39.68 -8.37 -39.51
C GLY A 439 38.79 -7.45 -40.30
N ALA A 440 38.54 -6.20 -39.80
CA ALA A 440 38.33 -5.02 -40.67
C ALA A 440 38.37 -3.74 -39.82
N THR A 441 39.41 -3.03 -40.04
CA THR A 441 39.69 -1.64 -39.63
C THR A 441 38.73 -0.70 -40.36
N ILE A 442 37.96 0.13 -39.67
CA ILE A 442 37.41 1.36 -40.24
C ILE A 442 37.57 2.49 -39.23
N THR A 443 38.33 3.46 -39.70
CA THR A 443 38.79 4.72 -39.18
C THR A 443 37.66 5.67 -38.77
N ARG A 444 37.90 6.41 -37.68
CA ARG A 444 37.25 7.67 -37.32
C ARG A 444 37.58 8.77 -38.32
N PRO A 445 36.74 9.76 -38.52
CA PRO A 445 37.20 11.11 -38.75
C PRO A 445 36.81 12.07 -37.64
N ALA A 446 37.74 13.05 -37.54
CA ALA A 446 37.86 14.05 -36.53
C ALA A 446 36.91 15.25 -36.71
N LYS A 447 36.86 16.06 -35.64
CA LYS A 447 36.34 17.40 -35.46
C LYS A 447 36.60 18.37 -36.66
N GLY A 448 35.60 19.23 -36.96
CA GLY A 448 35.76 20.44 -37.70
C GLY A 448 34.81 21.51 -37.19
N GLU A 449 35.39 22.59 -36.67
CA GLU A 449 34.83 23.88 -36.28
C GLU A 449 34.41 24.71 -37.50
N ALA A 450 33.45 25.63 -37.28
CA ALA A 450 33.43 27.04 -37.66
C ALA A 450 31.97 27.50 -37.88
N ARG A 451 31.48 28.46 -37.14
CA ARG A 451 31.39 29.92 -37.34
C ARG A 451 30.78 30.31 -38.69
N GLU A 452 29.74 31.08 -38.72
CA GLU A 452 29.52 32.51 -38.56
C GLU A 452 28.13 32.96 -39.09
N LYS A 453 27.47 33.81 -38.30
CA LYS A 453 26.83 35.11 -38.63
C LYS A 453 26.05 35.28 -39.95
N THR A 454 24.83 35.79 -39.84
CA THR A 454 24.44 37.17 -40.13
C THR A 454 22.92 37.36 -40.05
N ALA A 455 22.50 38.28 -39.38
CA ALA A 455 21.63 39.41 -39.30
C ALA A 455 20.92 39.85 -40.63
N ALA A 456 19.64 40.21 -40.51
CA ALA A 456 18.97 41.43 -40.97
C ALA A 456 17.44 41.22 -40.89
N ARG A 457 16.74 42.04 -40.09
CA ARG A 457 15.93 43.24 -40.41
C ARG A 457 14.87 42.94 -41.47
N GLY A 458 13.58 43.13 -41.15
CA GLY A 458 12.92 44.34 -41.02
C GLY A 458 11.39 44.21 -41.17
N ALA A 459 10.73 45.16 -40.52
CA ALA A 459 9.47 45.80 -40.85
C ALA A 459 8.22 44.90 -40.92
N GLY A 460 7.15 45.03 -40.14
CA GLY A 460 6.40 46.22 -39.77
C GLY A 460 5.13 46.27 -40.59
N VAL A 461 3.97 46.40 -39.93
CA VAL A 461 2.68 47.02 -40.29
C VAL A 461 1.58 46.19 -39.65
N SER A 462 0.96 46.56 -38.57
CA SER A 462 -0.18 47.42 -38.28
C SER A 462 -1.47 47.12 -39.08
N GLY A 463 -2.54 46.90 -38.37
CA GLY A 463 -3.94 47.02 -38.84
C GLY A 463 -4.88 46.09 -38.04
N LYS A 464 -5.39 46.49 -36.95
CA LYS A 464 -6.69 47.12 -36.60
C LYS A 464 -7.94 46.45 -37.23
N ILE A 465 -8.80 45.95 -36.34
CA ILE A 465 -10.18 46.37 -36.04
C ILE A 465 -11.36 45.58 -36.65
N PHE A 466 -12.31 45.24 -35.75
CA PHE A 466 -13.75 44.94 -35.85
C PHE A 466 -14.16 43.53 -36.41
N LYS A 467 -14.94 42.76 -35.72
CA LYS A 467 -16.18 42.90 -34.94
C LYS A 467 -16.28 41.74 -33.92
#